data_284694e6587c76532fce23a6cfa32708
#
_entry.id   284694e6587c76532fce23a6cfa32708
#
_cell.length_a   1.000
_cell.length_b   1.000
_cell.length_c   1.000
_cell.angle_alpha   90.00
_cell.angle_beta   90.00
_cell.angle_gamma   90.00
#
_symmetry.space_group_name_H-M   'P 1'
#
loop_
_entity.id
_entity.type
_entity.pdbx_description
1 polymer ?
#
loop_
_entity_poly.entity_id
_entity_poly.type
_entity_poly.pdbx_seq_one_letter_code
_entity_poly.pdbx_strand_id
1 'polypeptide(L)'
;MRENYKKCCFLLKKLLILHWNKKEFVMNELAVLKNIPVNTAAIASLYPGVKSANRKVANLEKAGRIIRLKRGLYVVSPQESGLLLSLHLIGNVLYGPSYISMLTALREYGLIPERVEVVESMTTHLTVSFQNEVGRFEYHHCAKDYYPIGITQREEEGVHYLIATPEKALCDYIVTTPRLPLRFLKDTLAFLEEDLRLDMDAFKEMNIDIFRQCAAVSKKQQAINNLIKILRRDERFF
;
A
#
# COMPACT_ATOMS: atom_id res chain seq x y z
N MET A 1 66.73 -5.00 -14.75
CA MET A 1 65.45 -4.40 -15.19
C MET A 1 64.21 -5.26 -14.89
N ARG A 2 64.26 -6.59 -14.86
CA ARG A 2 63.09 -7.45 -14.62
C ARG A 2 62.58 -7.52 -13.16
N GLU A 3 63.42 -7.23 -12.15
CA GLU A 3 63.01 -7.28 -10.74
C GLU A 3 62.16 -6.05 -10.30
N ASN A 4 62.41 -4.90 -10.86
CA ASN A 4 61.66 -3.69 -10.51
C ASN A 4 60.20 -3.72 -11.03
N TYR A 5 59.92 -4.38 -12.15
CA TYR A 5 58.58 -4.57 -12.66
C TYR A 5 57.73 -5.52 -11.77
N LYS A 6 58.34 -6.56 -11.20
CA LYS A 6 57.63 -7.46 -10.30
C LYS A 6 57.27 -6.81 -8.96
N LYS A 7 58.12 -5.93 -8.42
CA LYS A 7 57.84 -5.14 -7.21
C LYS A 7 56.76 -4.11 -7.43
N CYS A 8 56.74 -3.43 -8.57
CA CYS A 8 55.76 -2.41 -8.92
C CYS A 8 54.34 -3.07 -9.13
N CYS A 9 54.30 -4.22 -9.79
CA CYS A 9 53.08 -4.98 -10.01
C CYS A 9 52.49 -5.57 -8.70
N PHE A 10 53.35 -5.95 -7.78
CA PHE A 10 52.95 -6.46 -6.45
C PHE A 10 52.44 -5.35 -5.53
N LEU A 11 53.04 -4.14 -5.60
CA LEU A 11 52.57 -2.97 -4.87
C LEU A 11 51.25 -2.44 -5.44
N LEU A 12 51.08 -2.43 -6.77
CA LEU A 12 49.80 -2.06 -7.41
C LEU A 12 48.68 -3.06 -7.10
N LYS A 13 48.96 -4.35 -7.10
CA LYS A 13 47.98 -5.37 -6.63
C LYS A 13 47.63 -5.19 -5.16
N LYS A 14 48.62 -4.89 -4.29
CA LYS A 14 48.36 -4.65 -2.86
C LYS A 14 47.58 -3.36 -2.64
N LEU A 15 47.83 -2.31 -3.41
CA LEU A 15 47.07 -1.04 -3.40
C LEU A 15 45.64 -1.23 -3.95
N LEU A 16 45.45 -2.01 -5.01
CA LEU A 16 44.14 -2.35 -5.54
C LEU A 16 43.35 -3.22 -4.58
N ILE A 17 43.98 -4.20 -3.92
CA ILE A 17 43.34 -5.03 -2.90
C ILE A 17 43.02 -4.20 -1.65
N LEU A 18 43.88 -3.27 -1.23
CA LEU A 18 43.62 -2.35 -0.12
C LEU A 18 42.56 -1.29 -0.50
N HIS A 19 42.49 -0.89 -1.77
CA HIS A 19 41.41 0.02 -2.23
C HIS A 19 40.08 -0.71 -2.43
N TRP A 20 40.10 -2.01 -2.80
CA TRP A 20 38.89 -2.86 -2.83
C TRP A 20 38.44 -3.24 -1.44
N ASN A 21 39.36 -3.55 -0.51
CA ASN A 21 38.99 -3.84 0.89
C ASN A 21 38.56 -2.62 1.70
N LYS A 22 38.78 -1.37 1.20
CA LYS A 22 38.23 -0.14 1.79
C LYS A 22 36.88 0.29 1.20
N LYS A 23 36.41 -0.29 0.10
CA LYS A 23 34.99 -0.46 -0.17
C LYS A 23 34.46 -1.69 0.60
N GLU A 24 34.90 -1.82 1.86
CA GLU A 24 34.23 -2.67 2.82
C GLU A 24 32.73 -2.47 2.68
N PHE A 25 32.11 -3.55 2.45
CA PHE A 25 30.86 -4.01 2.98
C PHE A 25 30.56 -3.28 4.31
N VAL A 26 30.29 -1.99 4.22
CA VAL A 26 29.55 -1.26 5.25
C VAL A 26 28.21 -1.93 5.20
N MET A 27 28.02 -2.93 6.07
CA MET A 27 26.71 -3.50 6.28
C MET A 27 25.80 -2.31 6.52
N ASN A 28 24.96 -2.03 5.50
CA ASN A 28 24.00 -0.97 5.62
C ASN A 28 23.03 -1.37 6.73
N GLU A 29 23.27 -0.85 7.92
CA GLU A 29 22.48 -1.19 9.12
C GLU A 29 20.98 -1.02 8.87
N LEU A 30 20.61 -0.05 8.00
CA LEU A 30 19.23 0.19 7.62
C LEU A 30 18.68 -0.86 6.66
N ALA A 31 19.52 -1.60 5.92
CA ALA A 31 19.06 -2.59 4.96
C ALA A 31 18.27 -3.74 5.61
N VAL A 32 18.51 -4.02 6.90
CA VAL A 32 17.74 -5.02 7.68
C VAL A 32 16.26 -4.64 7.81
N LEU A 33 15.94 -3.36 7.78
CA LEU A 33 14.56 -2.83 7.84
C LEU A 33 13.83 -2.94 6.50
N LYS A 34 14.56 -3.20 5.41
CA LYS A 34 14.01 -3.29 4.05
C LYS A 34 13.16 -2.06 3.69
N ASN A 35 12.01 -2.29 3.07
CA ASN A 35 11.01 -1.28 2.69
C ASN A 35 9.80 -1.24 3.66
N ILE A 36 9.95 -1.78 4.88
CA ILE A 36 8.88 -1.86 5.88
C ILE A 36 8.85 -0.55 6.69
N PRO A 37 7.67 0.08 6.86
CA PRO A 37 7.52 1.23 7.76
C PRO A 37 7.85 0.89 9.20
N VAL A 38 8.72 1.67 9.83
CA VAL A 38 9.21 1.43 11.19
C VAL A 38 9.16 2.70 12.05
N ASN A 39 9.05 2.52 13.35
CA ASN A 39 9.06 3.63 14.30
C ASN A 39 10.50 4.07 14.67
N THR A 40 10.59 5.23 15.34
CA THR A 40 11.87 5.79 15.82
C THR A 40 12.67 4.80 16.68
N ALA A 41 11.99 3.98 17.51
CA ALA A 41 12.68 3.03 18.39
C ALA A 41 13.35 1.89 17.61
N ALA A 42 12.69 1.37 16.57
CA ALA A 42 13.26 0.34 15.70
C ALA A 42 14.50 0.85 14.96
N ILE A 43 14.50 2.10 14.46
CA ILE A 43 15.69 2.69 13.86
C ILE A 43 16.79 2.88 14.91
N ALA A 44 16.45 3.36 16.10
CA ALA A 44 17.39 3.61 17.17
C ALA A 44 18.11 2.34 17.65
N SER A 45 17.42 1.20 17.66
CA SER A 45 17.99 -0.08 18.09
C SER A 45 19.14 -0.58 17.19
N LEU A 46 19.22 -0.09 15.96
CA LEU A 46 20.33 -0.39 15.04
C LEU A 46 21.62 0.37 15.39
N TYR A 47 21.55 1.36 16.28
CA TYR A 47 22.67 2.21 16.64
C TYR A 47 22.93 2.20 18.16
N PRO A 48 23.33 1.05 18.73
CA PRO A 48 23.62 0.96 20.17
C PRO A 48 24.77 1.93 20.53
N GLY A 49 24.62 2.67 21.62
CA GLY A 49 25.63 3.61 22.09
C GLY A 49 25.46 5.06 21.59
N VAL A 50 24.47 5.36 20.77
CA VAL A 50 24.13 6.72 20.37
C VAL A 50 23.43 7.44 21.53
N LYS A 51 24.02 8.56 22.01
CA LYS A 51 23.47 9.35 23.16
C LYS A 51 22.06 9.90 22.92
N SER A 52 21.63 10.12 21.68
CA SER A 52 20.31 10.66 21.32
C SER A 52 19.77 9.99 20.06
N ALA A 53 18.81 9.08 20.25
CA ALA A 53 18.08 8.40 19.19
C ALA A 53 17.41 9.38 18.23
N ASN A 54 16.70 10.37 18.76
CA ASN A 54 15.99 11.37 17.96
C ASN A 54 16.94 12.16 17.05
N ARG A 55 18.12 12.55 17.57
CA ARG A 55 19.14 13.26 16.79
C ARG A 55 19.72 12.38 15.66
N LYS A 56 19.93 11.09 15.94
CA LYS A 56 20.39 10.13 14.92
C LYS A 56 19.36 9.98 13.80
N VAL A 57 18.08 9.77 14.15
CA VAL A 57 16.97 9.66 13.20
C VAL A 57 16.83 10.93 12.36
N ALA A 58 16.87 12.11 12.97
CA ALA A 58 16.82 13.39 12.25
C ALA A 58 17.99 13.57 11.26
N ASN A 59 19.19 13.09 11.63
CA ASN A 59 20.35 13.12 10.72
C ASN A 59 20.18 12.15 9.54
N LEU A 60 19.61 10.96 9.77
CA LEU A 60 19.32 9.98 8.71
C LEU A 60 18.27 10.52 7.73
N GLU A 61 17.22 11.15 8.25
CA GLU A 61 16.17 11.82 7.47
C GLU A 61 16.79 12.96 6.62
N LYS A 62 17.55 13.86 7.25
CA LYS A 62 18.24 14.96 6.55
C LYS A 62 19.21 14.47 5.46
N ALA A 63 19.81 13.30 5.67
CA ALA A 63 20.70 12.67 4.69
C ALA A 63 19.93 11.89 3.59
N GLY A 64 18.60 11.88 3.59
CA GLY A 64 17.77 11.15 2.63
C GLY A 64 17.85 9.63 2.73
N ARG A 65 18.40 9.08 3.84
CA ARG A 65 18.54 7.64 4.04
C ARG A 65 17.22 7.00 4.50
N ILE A 66 16.38 7.77 5.18
CA ILE A 66 15.01 7.40 5.58
C ILE A 66 14.05 8.52 5.19
N ILE A 67 12.82 8.14 4.88
CA ILE A 67 11.73 9.05 4.52
C ILE A 67 10.73 9.08 5.66
N ARG A 68 10.30 10.25 6.09
CA ARG A 68 9.27 10.41 7.12
C ARG A 68 7.88 10.21 6.53
N LEU A 69 7.14 9.24 7.04
CA LEU A 69 5.73 9.02 6.66
C LEU A 69 4.78 9.88 7.50
N LYS A 70 5.02 9.93 8.82
CA LYS A 70 4.43 10.85 9.79
C LYS A 70 5.36 10.99 11.00
N ARG A 71 4.98 11.79 11.99
CA ARG A 71 5.75 11.92 13.23
C ARG A 71 5.98 10.55 13.87
N GLY A 72 7.26 10.17 14.01
CA GLY A 72 7.68 8.92 14.66
C GLY A 72 7.55 7.66 13.79
N LEU A 73 7.16 7.77 12.52
CA LEU A 73 7.08 6.66 11.57
C LEU A 73 7.87 6.99 10.31
N TYR A 74 8.72 6.07 9.88
CA TYR A 74 9.66 6.23 8.77
C TYR A 74 9.73 4.97 7.92
N VAL A 75 10.24 5.12 6.71
CA VAL A 75 10.64 3.99 5.84
C VAL A 75 12.05 4.25 5.31
N VAL A 76 12.82 3.18 5.08
CA VAL A 76 14.14 3.31 4.47
C VAL A 76 13.98 3.73 3.01
N SER A 77 14.79 4.70 2.55
CA SER A 77 14.69 5.18 1.19
C SER A 77 15.05 4.09 0.17
N PRO A 78 14.45 4.08 -1.03
CA PRO A 78 14.79 3.13 -2.09
C PRO A 78 16.28 3.15 -2.47
N GLN A 79 16.92 4.32 -2.41
CA GLN A 79 18.35 4.48 -2.70
C GLN A 79 19.21 3.76 -1.66
N GLU A 80 18.73 3.66 -0.44
CA GLU A 80 19.43 3.02 0.68
C GLU A 80 19.14 1.53 0.77
N SER A 81 17.89 1.11 0.59
CA SER A 81 17.45 -0.28 0.70
C SER A 81 17.64 -1.07 -0.60
N GLY A 82 17.69 -0.41 -1.75
CA GLY A 82 17.64 -1.04 -3.07
C GLY A 82 16.27 -1.65 -3.43
N LEU A 83 15.23 -1.40 -2.61
CA LEU A 83 13.89 -1.95 -2.78
C LEU A 83 12.89 -0.83 -3.08
N LEU A 84 11.88 -1.14 -3.91
CA LEU A 84 10.76 -0.25 -4.15
C LEU A 84 9.86 -0.16 -2.90
N LEU A 85 9.21 0.98 -2.74
CA LEU A 85 8.25 1.17 -1.65
C LEU A 85 6.88 0.64 -2.06
N SER A 86 6.28 -0.22 -1.22
CA SER A 86 4.87 -0.55 -1.34
C SER A 86 4.02 0.56 -0.71
N LEU A 87 3.33 1.34 -1.54
CA LEU A 87 2.40 2.35 -1.06
C LEU A 87 1.21 1.72 -0.32
N HIS A 88 0.83 0.50 -0.71
CA HIS A 88 -0.25 -0.25 -0.08
C HIS A 88 0.11 -0.66 1.36
N LEU A 89 1.32 -1.22 1.58
CA LEU A 89 1.80 -1.50 2.93
C LEU A 89 1.91 -0.23 3.77
N ILE A 90 2.46 0.85 3.18
CA ILE A 90 2.55 2.14 3.86
C ILE A 90 1.14 2.63 4.26
N GLY A 91 0.15 2.50 3.37
CA GLY A 91 -1.25 2.81 3.65
C GLY A 91 -1.79 2.04 4.86
N ASN A 92 -1.54 0.73 4.93
CA ASN A 92 -1.98 -0.09 6.07
C ASN A 92 -1.32 0.32 7.40
N VAL A 93 -0.03 0.67 7.39
CA VAL A 93 0.74 0.97 8.62
C VAL A 93 0.57 2.43 9.07
N LEU A 94 0.39 3.36 8.13
CA LEU A 94 0.33 4.79 8.40
C LEU A 94 -0.84 5.14 9.34
N TYR A 95 -2.00 4.50 9.18
CA TYR A 95 -3.17 4.71 10.04
C TYR A 95 -3.97 3.42 10.25
N GLY A 96 -3.37 2.45 10.95
CA GLY A 96 -4.01 1.16 11.24
C GLY A 96 -4.92 1.20 12.48
N PRO A 97 -5.90 0.27 12.58
CA PRO A 97 -6.16 -0.78 11.59
C PRO A 97 -6.83 -0.23 10.33
N SER A 98 -6.34 -0.64 9.16
CA SER A 98 -6.90 -0.24 7.87
C SER A 98 -6.60 -1.29 6.79
N TYR A 99 -7.35 -1.28 5.71
CA TYR A 99 -7.11 -2.06 4.50
C TYR A 99 -7.30 -1.18 3.26
N ILE A 100 -6.54 -1.46 2.20
CA ILE A 100 -6.66 -0.78 0.91
C ILE A 100 -8.01 -1.12 0.28
N SER A 101 -8.72 -0.13 -0.27
CA SER A 101 -10.06 -0.33 -0.80
C SER A 101 -10.43 0.65 -1.92
N MET A 102 -11.72 0.69 -2.25
CA MET A 102 -12.34 1.63 -3.19
C MET A 102 -11.64 1.62 -4.55
N LEU A 103 -11.42 2.79 -5.17
CA LEU A 103 -10.82 2.87 -6.50
C LEU A 103 -9.39 2.34 -6.53
N THR A 104 -8.62 2.50 -5.44
CA THR A 104 -7.26 1.93 -5.33
C THR A 104 -7.30 0.41 -5.47
N ALA A 105 -8.19 -0.27 -4.74
CA ALA A 105 -8.31 -1.72 -4.83
C ALA A 105 -8.88 -2.17 -6.18
N LEU A 106 -9.93 -1.51 -6.69
CA LEU A 106 -10.49 -1.82 -8.02
C LEU A 106 -9.43 -1.70 -9.13
N ARG A 107 -8.59 -0.67 -9.07
CA ARG A 107 -7.48 -0.49 -10.01
C ARG A 107 -6.42 -1.58 -9.86
N GLU A 108 -6.07 -1.95 -8.63
CA GLU A 108 -5.10 -3.00 -8.32
C GLU A 108 -5.53 -4.38 -8.85
N TYR A 109 -6.83 -4.63 -8.90
CA TYR A 109 -7.41 -5.82 -9.57
C TYR A 109 -7.58 -5.66 -11.09
N GLY A 110 -7.27 -4.50 -11.66
CA GLY A 110 -7.43 -4.23 -13.09
C GLY A 110 -8.88 -4.05 -13.53
N LEU A 111 -9.80 -3.80 -12.60
CA LEU A 111 -11.25 -3.74 -12.87
C LEU A 111 -11.71 -2.40 -13.42
N ILE A 112 -10.91 -1.35 -13.26
CA ILE A 112 -11.19 -0.01 -13.79
C ILE A 112 -9.98 0.52 -14.57
N PRO A 113 -10.18 1.29 -15.63
CA PRO A 113 -9.07 1.82 -16.46
C PRO A 113 -8.40 3.06 -15.83
N GLU A 114 -9.08 3.75 -14.91
CA GLU A 114 -8.64 5.01 -14.34
C GLU A 114 -7.33 4.87 -13.56
N ARG A 115 -6.44 5.86 -13.73
CA ARG A 115 -5.27 6.00 -12.85
C ARG A 115 -5.70 6.57 -11.52
N VAL A 116 -5.37 5.87 -10.45
CA VAL A 116 -5.64 6.30 -9.07
C VAL A 116 -4.34 6.80 -8.46
N GLU A 117 -4.30 8.10 -8.10
CA GLU A 117 -3.11 8.75 -7.53
C GLU A 117 -3.11 8.78 -5.99
N VAL A 118 -4.26 8.50 -5.40
CA VAL A 118 -4.47 8.50 -3.95
C VAL A 118 -4.61 7.07 -3.48
N VAL A 119 -3.94 6.72 -2.40
CA VAL A 119 -4.13 5.43 -1.74
C VAL A 119 -5.32 5.52 -0.80
N GLU A 120 -6.44 4.92 -1.20
CA GLU A 120 -7.68 4.92 -0.45
C GLU A 120 -7.77 3.68 0.44
N SER A 121 -8.15 3.89 1.69
CA SER A 121 -8.23 2.83 2.70
C SER A 121 -9.48 2.98 3.56
N MET A 122 -10.00 1.86 4.05
CA MET A 122 -11.05 1.82 5.06
C MET A 122 -10.46 1.58 6.45
N THR A 123 -11.04 2.21 7.47
CA THR A 123 -10.58 2.10 8.86
C THR A 123 -11.76 2.16 9.83
N THR A 124 -11.58 1.60 11.02
CA THR A 124 -12.53 1.77 12.14
C THR A 124 -12.30 3.07 12.92
N HIS A 125 -11.24 3.81 12.61
CA HIS A 125 -10.94 5.12 13.17
C HIS A 125 -11.64 6.24 12.39
N LEU A 126 -11.42 7.50 12.80
CA LEU A 126 -12.00 8.66 12.13
C LEU A 126 -11.44 8.81 10.71
N THR A 127 -12.25 9.37 9.82
CA THR A 127 -11.83 9.77 8.48
C THR A 127 -10.72 10.82 8.56
N VAL A 128 -9.61 10.57 7.86
CA VAL A 128 -8.44 11.45 7.84
C VAL A 128 -7.66 11.29 6.54
N SER A 129 -6.91 12.30 6.15
CA SER A 129 -5.97 12.24 5.04
C SER A 129 -4.56 12.57 5.50
N PHE A 130 -3.57 11.94 4.85
CA PHE A 130 -2.16 12.24 5.01
C PHE A 130 -1.56 12.53 3.64
N GLN A 131 -0.63 13.49 3.64
CA GLN A 131 0.22 13.77 2.49
C GLN A 131 1.67 13.86 2.97
N ASN A 132 2.55 13.13 2.28
CA ASN A 132 3.98 13.12 2.56
C ASN A 132 4.77 12.96 1.25
N GLU A 133 6.08 12.79 1.34
CA GLU A 133 6.96 12.69 0.16
C GLU A 133 6.70 11.46 -0.71
N VAL A 134 6.08 10.39 -0.16
CA VAL A 134 5.83 9.15 -0.91
C VAL A 134 4.47 9.11 -1.57
N GLY A 135 3.50 9.93 -1.12
CA GLY A 135 2.18 9.97 -1.73
C GLY A 135 1.09 10.58 -0.85
N ARG A 136 -0.14 10.47 -1.36
CA ARG A 136 -1.35 10.88 -0.67
C ARG A 136 -2.15 9.65 -0.24
N PHE A 137 -2.63 9.66 1.01
CA PHE A 137 -3.35 8.56 1.65
C PHE A 137 -4.65 9.09 2.25
N GLU A 138 -5.77 8.47 1.92
CA GLU A 138 -7.09 8.82 2.43
C GLU A 138 -7.69 7.62 3.17
N TYR A 139 -8.24 7.89 4.35
CA TYR A 139 -8.85 6.88 5.21
C TYR A 139 -10.29 7.25 5.46
N HIS A 140 -11.19 6.31 5.17
CA HIS A 140 -12.61 6.46 5.34
C HIS A 140 -13.11 5.59 6.49
N HIS A 141 -13.89 6.19 7.36
CA HIS A 141 -14.46 5.47 8.51
C HIS A 141 -15.50 4.44 8.07
N CYS A 142 -15.44 3.25 8.67
CA CYS A 142 -16.51 2.26 8.60
C CYS A 142 -16.85 1.69 9.97
N ALA A 143 -18.06 1.13 10.10
CA ALA A 143 -18.51 0.49 11.33
C ALA A 143 -17.71 -0.81 11.60
N LYS A 144 -17.60 -1.17 12.88
CA LYS A 144 -16.79 -2.33 13.30
C LYS A 144 -17.31 -3.67 12.79
N ASP A 145 -18.61 -3.82 12.63
CA ASP A 145 -19.27 -5.00 12.07
C ASP A 145 -19.13 -5.09 10.54
N TYR A 146 -19.00 -3.96 9.86
CA TYR A 146 -18.75 -3.86 8.43
C TYR A 146 -17.27 -4.09 8.06
N TYR A 147 -16.33 -3.72 8.95
CA TYR A 147 -14.89 -3.74 8.70
C TYR A 147 -14.36 -5.11 8.25
N PRO A 148 -14.65 -6.25 8.93
CA PRO A 148 -13.99 -7.53 8.65
C PRO A 148 -14.46 -8.24 7.37
N ILE A 149 -15.52 -7.74 6.72
CA ILE A 149 -16.11 -8.39 5.54
C ILE A 149 -15.18 -8.22 4.34
N GLY A 150 -14.90 -9.31 3.62
CA GLY A 150 -14.23 -9.28 2.32
C GLY A 150 -12.83 -8.64 2.35
N ILE A 151 -12.07 -8.83 3.42
CA ILE A 151 -10.66 -8.44 3.49
C ILE A 151 -9.80 -9.65 3.12
N THR A 152 -8.78 -9.41 2.31
CA THR A 152 -7.78 -10.40 1.93
C THR A 152 -6.38 -9.82 2.05
N GLN A 153 -5.37 -10.65 1.83
CA GLN A 153 -3.96 -10.27 1.83
C GLN A 153 -3.39 -10.44 0.44
N ARG A 154 -2.59 -9.47 -0.01
CA ARG A 154 -1.77 -9.55 -1.21
C ARG A 154 -0.31 -9.32 -0.91
N GLU A 155 0.54 -9.80 -1.80
CA GLU A 155 1.97 -9.59 -1.75
C GLU A 155 2.39 -8.63 -2.87
N GLU A 156 3.26 -7.67 -2.53
CA GLU A 156 3.89 -6.73 -3.44
C GLU A 156 5.32 -6.48 -2.99
N GLU A 157 6.28 -6.60 -3.89
CA GLU A 157 7.71 -6.33 -3.59
C GLU A 157 8.24 -7.07 -2.35
N GLY A 158 7.79 -8.32 -2.12
CA GLY A 158 8.19 -9.15 -0.99
C GLY A 158 7.61 -8.72 0.37
N VAL A 159 6.59 -7.87 0.38
CA VAL A 159 5.84 -7.47 1.58
C VAL A 159 4.37 -7.78 1.41
N HIS A 160 3.68 -7.99 2.53
CA HIS A 160 2.25 -8.27 2.53
C HIS A 160 1.44 -7.10 3.06
N TYR A 161 0.28 -6.86 2.45
CA TYR A 161 -0.65 -5.83 2.86
C TYR A 161 -2.10 -6.31 2.79
N LEU A 162 -2.99 -5.67 3.57
CA LEU A 162 -4.41 -5.95 3.58
C LEU A 162 -5.13 -5.12 2.52
N ILE A 163 -6.01 -5.77 1.77
CA ILE A 163 -6.79 -5.17 0.71
C ILE A 163 -8.22 -5.74 0.71
N ALA A 164 -9.19 -4.93 0.34
CA ALA A 164 -10.55 -5.39 0.07
C ALA A 164 -10.56 -6.35 -1.13
N THR A 165 -11.43 -7.37 -1.09
CA THR A 165 -11.79 -8.10 -2.32
C THR A 165 -12.48 -7.16 -3.32
N PRO A 166 -12.58 -7.51 -4.61
CA PRO A 166 -13.27 -6.69 -5.61
C PRO A 166 -14.67 -6.27 -5.19
N GLU A 167 -15.46 -7.20 -4.69
CA GLU A 167 -16.82 -6.98 -4.21
C GLU A 167 -16.87 -5.98 -3.05
N LYS A 168 -15.96 -6.18 -2.12
CA LYS A 168 -15.85 -5.31 -0.93
C LYS A 168 -15.40 -3.90 -1.34
N ALA A 169 -14.42 -3.78 -2.22
CA ALA A 169 -13.94 -2.51 -2.73
C ALA A 169 -15.05 -1.69 -3.41
N LEU A 170 -15.88 -2.36 -4.22
CA LEU A 170 -17.04 -1.74 -4.86
C LEU A 170 -18.11 -1.31 -3.83
N CYS A 171 -18.38 -2.15 -2.83
CA CYS A 171 -19.28 -1.80 -1.72
C CYS A 171 -18.74 -0.59 -0.94
N ASP A 172 -17.45 -0.57 -0.62
CA ASP A 172 -16.81 0.51 0.14
C ASP A 172 -16.91 1.84 -0.63
N TYR A 173 -16.65 1.82 -1.94
CA TYR A 173 -16.79 3.00 -2.78
C TYR A 173 -18.23 3.52 -2.78
N ILE A 174 -19.21 2.64 -2.93
CA ILE A 174 -20.64 3.03 -2.87
C ILE A 174 -20.99 3.61 -1.50
N VAL A 175 -20.57 2.96 -0.41
CA VAL A 175 -20.93 3.35 0.96
C VAL A 175 -20.33 4.71 1.34
N THR A 176 -19.09 4.97 0.95
CA THR A 176 -18.35 6.19 1.33
C THR A 176 -18.68 7.39 0.43
N THR A 177 -18.98 7.16 -0.85
CA THR A 177 -19.27 8.24 -1.79
C THR A 177 -20.65 8.84 -1.52
N PRO A 178 -20.74 10.12 -1.12
CA PRO A 178 -22.04 10.75 -0.85
C PRO A 178 -22.84 10.94 -2.13
N ARG A 179 -24.17 10.94 -2.01
CA ARG A 179 -25.12 11.33 -3.08
C ARG A 179 -25.02 10.53 -4.38
N LEU A 180 -24.47 9.29 -4.36
CA LEU A 180 -24.57 8.40 -5.52
C LEU A 180 -26.04 8.06 -5.78
N PRO A 181 -26.57 8.30 -7.01
CA PRO A 181 -27.99 8.11 -7.34
C PRO A 181 -28.33 6.65 -7.65
N LEU A 182 -27.88 5.68 -6.85
CA LEU A 182 -28.04 4.24 -7.07
C LEU A 182 -29.37 3.69 -6.51
N ARG A 183 -30.45 4.47 -6.66
CA ARG A 183 -31.77 4.07 -6.17
C ARG A 183 -32.42 3.02 -7.05
N PHE A 184 -32.29 3.15 -8.35
CA PHE A 184 -32.86 2.24 -9.34
C PHE A 184 -31.79 1.37 -9.98
N LEU A 185 -32.23 0.23 -10.52
CA LEU A 185 -31.35 -0.75 -11.15
C LEU A 185 -30.65 -0.18 -12.39
N LYS A 186 -31.38 0.62 -13.19
CA LYS A 186 -30.85 1.28 -14.39
C LYS A 186 -29.71 2.25 -14.03
N ASP A 187 -29.90 3.04 -12.97
CA ASP A 187 -28.88 4.01 -12.53
C ASP A 187 -27.62 3.29 -12.00
N THR A 188 -27.85 2.13 -11.33
CA THR A 188 -26.72 1.32 -10.85
C THR A 188 -25.94 0.72 -12.00
N LEU A 189 -26.61 0.25 -13.05
CA LEU A 189 -25.94 -0.29 -14.24
C LEU A 189 -25.14 0.79 -14.98
N ALA A 190 -25.77 1.95 -15.23
CA ALA A 190 -25.08 3.09 -15.85
C ALA A 190 -23.85 3.55 -15.03
N PHE A 191 -23.96 3.56 -13.70
CA PHE A 191 -22.83 3.87 -12.83
C PHE A 191 -21.67 2.87 -13.01
N LEU A 192 -21.95 1.57 -13.11
CA LEU A 192 -20.91 0.56 -13.31
C LEU A 192 -20.25 0.69 -14.69
N GLU A 193 -21.05 0.83 -15.75
CA GLU A 193 -20.60 0.79 -17.14
C GLU A 193 -20.02 2.14 -17.62
N GLU A 194 -20.66 3.27 -17.26
CA GLU A 194 -20.33 4.59 -17.80
C GLU A 194 -19.45 5.40 -16.85
N ASP A 195 -19.77 5.44 -15.54
CA ASP A 195 -19.04 6.26 -14.56
C ASP A 195 -17.76 5.57 -14.10
N LEU A 196 -17.85 4.30 -13.66
CA LEU A 196 -16.70 3.51 -13.23
C LEU A 196 -15.97 2.84 -14.40
N ARG A 197 -16.63 2.63 -15.52
CA ARG A 197 -16.14 1.82 -16.65
C ARG A 197 -15.59 0.49 -16.16
N LEU A 198 -16.35 -0.13 -15.25
CA LEU A 198 -15.99 -1.38 -14.61
C LEU A 198 -15.93 -2.51 -15.65
N ASP A 199 -14.95 -3.39 -15.53
CA ASP A 199 -14.93 -4.64 -16.30
C ASP A 199 -16.16 -5.49 -15.92
N MET A 200 -17.18 -5.47 -16.80
CA MET A 200 -18.44 -6.15 -16.54
C MET A 200 -18.32 -7.67 -16.65
N ASP A 201 -17.34 -8.20 -17.36
CA ASP A 201 -17.12 -9.65 -17.41
C ASP A 201 -16.50 -10.13 -16.09
N ALA A 202 -15.52 -9.41 -15.57
CA ALA A 202 -14.99 -9.66 -14.23
C ALA A 202 -16.04 -9.42 -13.12
N PHE A 203 -16.96 -8.45 -13.31
CA PHE A 203 -18.06 -8.22 -12.38
C PHE A 203 -18.99 -9.42 -12.27
N LYS A 204 -19.30 -10.13 -13.36
CA LYS A 204 -20.17 -11.34 -13.37
C LYS A 204 -19.59 -12.48 -12.54
N GLU A 205 -18.28 -12.57 -12.42
CA GLU A 205 -17.57 -13.60 -11.65
C GLU A 205 -17.46 -13.27 -10.15
N MET A 206 -17.96 -12.11 -9.71
CA MET A 206 -17.85 -11.67 -8.32
C MET A 206 -18.70 -12.51 -7.35
N ASN A 207 -18.20 -12.69 -6.13
CA ASN A 207 -18.87 -13.47 -5.09
C ASN A 207 -20.06 -12.70 -4.49
N ILE A 208 -21.27 -13.17 -4.81
CA ILE A 208 -22.54 -12.57 -4.36
C ILE A 208 -22.70 -12.58 -2.84
N ASP A 209 -22.06 -13.49 -2.11
CA ASP A 209 -22.20 -13.59 -0.66
C ASP A 209 -21.48 -12.45 0.07
N ILE A 210 -20.41 -11.92 -0.48
CA ILE A 210 -19.75 -10.73 0.06
C ILE A 210 -20.68 -9.51 -0.07
N PHE A 211 -21.34 -9.34 -1.22
CA PHE A 211 -22.34 -8.29 -1.38
C PHE A 211 -23.51 -8.43 -0.39
N ARG A 212 -23.98 -9.65 -0.15
CA ARG A 212 -25.05 -9.91 0.84
C ARG A 212 -24.62 -9.53 2.25
N GLN A 213 -23.41 -9.91 2.66
CA GLN A 213 -22.85 -9.56 3.96
C GLN A 213 -22.71 -8.03 4.11
N CYS A 214 -22.17 -7.35 3.10
CA CYS A 214 -22.06 -5.90 3.09
C CYS A 214 -23.44 -5.22 3.16
N ALA A 215 -24.43 -5.70 2.40
CA ALA A 215 -25.78 -5.15 2.39
C ALA A 215 -26.46 -5.26 3.76
N ALA A 216 -26.25 -6.37 4.48
CA ALA A 216 -26.89 -6.64 5.77
C ALA A 216 -26.54 -5.60 6.85
N VAL A 217 -25.32 -5.04 6.81
CA VAL A 217 -24.81 -4.10 7.83
C VAL A 217 -24.60 -2.67 7.29
N SER A 218 -24.91 -2.42 6.01
CA SER A 218 -24.69 -1.13 5.35
C SER A 218 -25.92 -0.23 5.44
N LYS A 219 -25.69 1.07 5.63
CA LYS A 219 -26.74 2.11 5.47
C LYS A 219 -27.18 2.29 4.02
N LYS A 220 -26.43 1.83 3.03
CA LYS A 220 -26.75 1.89 1.59
C LYS A 220 -27.19 0.53 1.04
N GLN A 221 -27.89 -0.26 1.84
CA GLN A 221 -28.39 -1.59 1.52
C GLN A 221 -29.06 -1.67 0.14
N GLN A 222 -29.91 -0.68 -0.21
CA GLN A 222 -30.63 -0.68 -1.49
C GLN A 222 -29.69 -0.64 -2.69
N ALA A 223 -28.63 0.18 -2.64
CA ALA A 223 -27.65 0.28 -3.72
C ALA A 223 -26.88 -1.03 -3.89
N ILE A 224 -26.43 -1.64 -2.77
CA ILE A 224 -25.73 -2.93 -2.81
C ILE A 224 -26.66 -4.05 -3.29
N ASN A 225 -27.93 -4.06 -2.88
CA ASN A 225 -28.91 -5.02 -3.38
C ASN A 225 -29.18 -4.88 -4.89
N ASN A 226 -28.99 -3.71 -5.46
CA ASN A 226 -29.07 -3.53 -6.91
C ASN A 226 -27.89 -4.23 -7.63
N LEU A 227 -26.67 -4.21 -7.06
CA LEU A 227 -25.55 -5.02 -7.59
C LEU A 227 -25.89 -6.51 -7.62
N ILE A 228 -26.45 -7.03 -6.52
CA ILE A 228 -26.90 -8.44 -6.41
C ILE A 228 -27.94 -8.78 -7.49
N LYS A 229 -28.87 -7.84 -7.76
CA LYS A 229 -29.91 -8.05 -8.80
C LYS A 229 -29.32 -8.04 -10.22
N ILE A 230 -28.30 -7.21 -10.47
CA ILE A 230 -27.61 -7.19 -11.78
C ILE A 230 -26.91 -8.53 -11.99
N LEU A 231 -26.09 -8.99 -11.04
CA LEU A 231 -25.43 -10.29 -11.09
C LEU A 231 -26.38 -11.45 -11.38
N ARG A 232 -27.53 -11.53 -10.66
CA ARG A 232 -28.51 -12.59 -10.84
C ARG A 232 -29.29 -12.53 -12.16
N ARG A 233 -29.32 -11.39 -12.85
CA ARG A 233 -29.96 -11.28 -14.17
C ARG A 233 -29.14 -11.97 -15.23
N ASP A 234 -27.83 -11.84 -15.18
CA ASP A 234 -26.93 -12.49 -16.14
C ASP A 234 -26.92 -14.02 -15.97
N GLU A 235 -27.07 -14.55 -14.72
CA GLU A 235 -27.22 -15.99 -14.47
C GLU A 235 -28.46 -16.64 -15.12
N ARG A 236 -29.46 -15.87 -15.55
CA ARG A 236 -30.69 -16.37 -16.17
C ARG A 236 -30.67 -16.42 -17.68
N PHE A 237 -29.61 -15.93 -18.31
CA PHE A 237 -29.43 -15.93 -19.76
C PHE A 237 -28.36 -16.91 -20.26
N PHE A 238 -27.79 -17.72 -19.36
CA PHE A 238 -26.98 -18.88 -19.65
C PHE A 238 -27.64 -20.15 -19.07
#